data_f44d390b0ac7054204f5bc9e9bc6784b
#
_entry.id   f44d390b0ac7054204f5bc9e9bc6784b
#
_cell.length_a   1.000
_cell.length_b   1.000
_cell.length_c   1.000
_cell.angle_alpha   90.00
_cell.angle_beta   90.00
_cell.angle_gamma   90.00
#
_symmetry.space_group_name_H-M   'P 1'
#
loop_
_entity.id
_entity.type
_entity.pdbx_description
1 polymer ?
#
loop_
_entity_poly.entity_id
_entity_poly.type
_entity_poly.pdbx_seq_one_letter_code
_entity_poly.pdbx_strand_id
1 'polypeptide(L)'
;MKILEGQLLAEGLKIGIVVSRFNEFITSKLLSGAEDTLRRHGANEDDITVAWVPGAFEIPLIAKKMAKSGKYDGIICLGAVIRGATSHYDYVCNEVSKGVALVNMETEVPTAFGVLTTENIEQAVERAGTKAGNKGSDAAM
;
A
#
# COMPACT_ATOMS: atom_id res chain seq x y z
N MET A 1 31.04 -8.09 14.33
CA MET A 1 29.57 -8.08 14.15
C MET A 1 29.24 -7.64 12.74
N LYS A 2 28.30 -8.32 12.10
CA LYS A 2 27.88 -7.96 10.74
C LYS A 2 26.43 -7.45 10.81
N ILE A 3 26.22 -6.22 10.34
CA ILE A 3 24.89 -5.59 10.36
C ILE A 3 24.41 -5.42 8.93
N LEU A 4 23.20 -5.90 8.63
CA LEU A 4 22.57 -5.73 7.33
C LEU A 4 21.55 -4.60 7.43
N GLU A 5 21.81 -3.50 6.76
CA GLU A 5 20.91 -2.35 6.72
C GLU A 5 20.66 -1.96 5.27
N GLY A 6 19.41 -1.63 4.98
CA GLY A 6 19.06 -1.06 3.68
C GLY A 6 19.45 0.40 3.62
N GLN A 7 19.46 0.94 2.43
CA GLN A 7 19.65 2.37 2.20
C GLN A 7 18.29 2.98 1.86
N LEU A 8 18.08 4.24 2.24
CA LEU A 8 16.83 4.94 1.93
C LEU A 8 16.90 5.52 0.51
N LEU A 9 17.14 4.65 -0.45
CA LEU A 9 17.25 5.03 -1.86
C LEU A 9 16.35 4.13 -2.71
N ALA A 10 15.58 4.76 -3.57
CA ALA A 10 14.69 4.07 -4.50
C ALA A 10 15.18 4.17 -5.95
N GLU A 11 16.36 4.73 -6.16
CA GLU A 11 16.91 4.89 -7.50
C GLU A 11 17.09 3.53 -8.19
N GLY A 12 16.54 3.40 -9.39
CA GLY A 12 16.62 2.17 -10.17
C GLY A 12 15.62 1.10 -9.77
N LEU A 13 14.86 1.30 -8.70
CA LEU A 13 13.85 0.34 -8.29
C LEU A 13 12.55 0.50 -9.07
N LYS A 14 11.96 -0.62 -9.42
CA LYS A 14 10.65 -0.65 -10.08
C LYS A 14 9.60 -1.03 -9.05
N ILE A 15 8.65 -0.13 -8.83
CA ILE A 15 7.65 -0.28 -7.79
C ILE A 15 6.25 -0.37 -8.40
N GLY A 16 5.49 -1.37 -7.96
CA GLY A 16 4.08 -1.48 -8.27
C GLY A 16 3.25 -0.99 -7.09
N ILE A 17 2.23 -0.20 -7.36
CA ILE A 17 1.30 0.28 -6.33
C ILE A 17 -0.09 -0.23 -6.67
N VAL A 18 -0.71 -0.94 -5.74
CA VAL A 18 -2.10 -1.38 -5.87
C VAL A 18 -2.93 -0.51 -4.93
N VAL A 19 -3.89 0.23 -5.47
CA VAL A 19 -4.69 1.15 -4.69
C VAL A 19 -6.18 0.92 -4.93
N SER A 20 -6.98 0.90 -3.87
CA SER A 20 -8.41 0.66 -3.98
C SER A 20 -9.18 1.96 -4.25
N ARG A 21 -10.26 1.86 -5.05
CA ARG A 21 -11.13 3.00 -5.36
C ARG A 21 -12.11 3.29 -4.25
N PHE A 22 -12.54 2.29 -3.52
CA PHE A 22 -13.48 2.51 -2.42
C PHE A 22 -12.86 3.44 -1.40
N ASN A 23 -13.55 4.51 -1.04
CA ASN A 23 -13.03 5.62 -0.24
C ASN A 23 -11.90 6.38 -0.99
N GLU A 24 -12.11 6.66 -2.27
CA GLU A 24 -11.09 7.24 -3.15
C GLU A 24 -10.54 8.58 -2.63
N PHE A 25 -11.36 9.38 -1.95
CA PHE A 25 -10.89 10.62 -1.34
C PHE A 25 -9.70 10.36 -0.40
N ILE A 26 -9.78 9.28 0.37
CA ILE A 26 -8.71 8.88 1.30
C ILE A 26 -7.57 8.20 0.55
N THR A 27 -7.89 7.25 -0.32
CA THR A 27 -6.85 6.45 -1.01
C THR A 27 -6.03 7.29 -1.98
N SER A 28 -6.61 8.32 -2.58
CA SER A 28 -5.85 9.26 -3.42
C SER A 28 -4.79 10.00 -2.62
N LYS A 29 -5.09 10.35 -1.37
CA LYS A 29 -4.11 10.99 -0.49
C LYS A 29 -2.99 10.04 -0.10
N LEU A 30 -3.33 8.77 0.14
CA LEU A 30 -2.33 7.74 0.41
C LEU A 30 -1.41 7.54 -0.80
N LEU A 31 -1.97 7.51 -1.99
CA LEU A 31 -1.21 7.38 -3.21
C LEU A 31 -0.26 8.56 -3.41
N SER A 32 -0.75 9.77 -3.20
CA SER A 32 0.09 10.98 -3.31
C SER A 32 1.25 10.92 -2.32
N GLY A 33 1.02 10.47 -1.09
CA GLY A 33 2.06 10.31 -0.08
C GLY A 33 3.10 9.27 -0.49
N ALA A 34 2.66 8.15 -1.03
CA ALA A 34 3.58 7.11 -1.48
C ALA A 34 4.42 7.57 -2.66
N GLU A 35 3.81 8.20 -3.65
CA GLU A 35 4.53 8.73 -4.81
C GLU A 35 5.54 9.79 -4.41
N ASP A 36 5.17 10.71 -3.53
CA ASP A 36 6.05 11.76 -3.05
C ASP A 36 7.27 11.16 -2.34
N THR A 37 7.05 10.19 -1.46
CA THR A 37 8.13 9.51 -0.74
C THR A 37 9.08 8.81 -1.71
N LEU A 38 8.55 8.07 -2.68
CA LEU A 38 9.37 7.38 -3.66
C LEU A 38 10.22 8.36 -4.47
N ARG A 39 9.63 9.46 -4.94
CA ARG A 39 10.37 10.46 -5.71
C ARG A 39 11.46 11.12 -4.88
N ARG A 40 11.17 11.44 -3.62
CA ARG A 40 12.17 12.06 -2.73
C ARG A 40 13.34 11.13 -2.43
N HIS A 41 13.14 9.83 -2.57
CA HIS A 41 14.20 8.85 -2.38
C HIS A 41 14.84 8.41 -3.70
N GLY A 42 14.57 9.12 -4.79
CA GLY A 42 15.25 8.93 -6.06
C GLY A 42 14.56 8.06 -7.09
N ALA A 43 13.33 7.63 -6.83
CA ALA A 43 12.60 6.82 -7.80
C ALA A 43 12.26 7.62 -9.05
N ASN A 44 12.40 6.98 -10.21
CA ASN A 44 11.97 7.56 -11.48
C ASN A 44 10.48 7.28 -11.64
N GLU A 45 9.73 8.29 -12.05
CA GLU A 45 8.29 8.17 -12.25
C GLU A 45 7.93 7.06 -13.25
N ASP A 46 8.76 6.85 -14.26
CA ASP A 46 8.53 5.80 -15.26
C ASP A 46 8.69 4.39 -14.68
N ASP A 47 9.31 4.26 -13.51
CA ASP A 47 9.50 2.98 -12.83
C ASP A 47 8.40 2.71 -11.79
N ILE A 48 7.40 3.57 -11.70
CA ILE A 48 6.27 3.42 -10.80
C ILE A 48 5.02 3.08 -11.61
N THR A 49 4.41 1.95 -11.33
CA THR A 49 3.17 1.52 -11.98
C THR A 49 2.05 1.47 -10.96
N VAL A 50 0.94 2.13 -11.25
CA VAL A 50 -0.21 2.18 -10.35
C VAL A 50 -1.36 1.35 -10.94
N ALA A 51 -1.87 0.41 -10.17
CA ALA A 51 -3.03 -0.39 -10.53
C ALA A 51 -4.18 -0.06 -9.57
N TRP A 52 -5.30 0.42 -10.12
CA TRP A 52 -6.50 0.68 -9.35
C TRP A 52 -7.39 -0.55 -9.29
N VAL A 53 -7.87 -0.89 -8.11
CA VAL A 53 -8.81 -2.00 -7.90
C VAL A 53 -10.08 -1.48 -7.23
N PRO A 54 -11.23 -2.20 -7.33
CA PRO A 54 -12.48 -1.68 -6.77
C PRO A 54 -12.45 -1.46 -5.25
N GLY A 55 -12.02 -2.43 -4.48
CA GLY A 55 -11.99 -2.34 -3.03
C GLY A 55 -10.77 -3.01 -2.43
N ALA A 56 -10.60 -2.87 -1.13
CA ALA A 56 -9.46 -3.46 -0.42
C ALA A 56 -9.43 -4.97 -0.53
N PHE A 57 -10.58 -5.62 -0.62
CA PHE A 57 -10.67 -7.07 -0.72
C PHE A 57 -9.97 -7.62 -1.98
N GLU A 58 -9.91 -6.84 -3.05
CA GLU A 58 -9.29 -7.23 -4.32
C GLU A 58 -7.80 -6.94 -4.40
N ILE A 59 -7.26 -6.21 -3.41
CA ILE A 59 -5.83 -5.83 -3.40
C ILE A 59 -4.90 -7.05 -3.44
N PRO A 60 -5.07 -8.08 -2.60
CA PRO A 60 -4.11 -9.19 -2.55
C PRO A 60 -3.92 -9.92 -3.87
N LEU A 61 -4.99 -10.18 -4.60
CA LEU A 61 -4.89 -10.89 -5.88
C LEU A 61 -4.04 -10.11 -6.89
N ILE A 62 -4.31 -8.82 -7.02
CA ILE A 62 -3.59 -7.99 -7.98
C ILE A 62 -2.13 -7.79 -7.54
N ALA A 63 -1.91 -7.61 -6.23
CA ALA A 63 -0.56 -7.51 -5.68
C ALA A 63 0.23 -8.79 -5.99
N LYS A 64 -0.38 -9.96 -5.82
CA LYS A 64 0.27 -11.22 -6.12
C LYS A 64 0.63 -11.35 -7.60
N LYS A 65 -0.30 -10.97 -8.48
CA LYS A 65 -0.03 -11.00 -9.93
C LYS A 65 1.11 -10.09 -10.32
N MET A 66 1.14 -8.88 -9.78
CA MET A 66 2.22 -7.93 -10.04
C MET A 66 3.56 -8.45 -9.52
N ALA A 67 3.56 -8.97 -8.28
CA ALA A 67 4.77 -9.51 -7.68
C ALA A 67 5.34 -10.69 -8.49
N LYS A 68 4.47 -11.57 -8.97
CA LYS A 68 4.88 -12.75 -9.75
C LYS A 68 5.31 -12.42 -11.16
N SER A 69 5.01 -11.23 -11.66
CA SER A 69 5.36 -10.84 -13.03
C SER A 69 6.87 -10.70 -13.25
N GLY A 70 7.63 -10.55 -12.19
CA GLY A 70 9.08 -10.33 -12.28
C GLY A 70 9.46 -8.91 -12.71
N LYS A 71 8.48 -8.01 -12.82
CA LYS A 71 8.69 -6.64 -13.29
C LYS A 71 8.92 -5.62 -12.17
N TYR A 72 8.70 -6.02 -10.92
CA TYR A 72 8.75 -5.09 -9.80
C TYR A 72 9.68 -5.58 -8.70
N ASP A 73 10.40 -4.66 -8.09
CA ASP A 73 11.27 -4.93 -6.95
C ASP A 73 10.52 -4.91 -5.64
N GLY A 74 9.38 -4.23 -5.61
CA GLY A 74 8.51 -4.16 -4.44
C GLY A 74 7.11 -3.74 -4.85
N ILE A 75 6.14 -4.06 -3.99
CA ILE A 75 4.73 -3.72 -4.17
C ILE A 75 4.26 -2.93 -2.96
N ILE A 76 3.46 -1.90 -3.19
CA ILE A 76 2.85 -1.11 -2.12
C ILE A 76 1.33 -1.25 -2.26
N CYS A 77 0.67 -1.67 -1.18
CA CYS A 77 -0.78 -1.84 -1.18
C CYS A 77 -1.42 -0.70 -0.39
N LEU A 78 -2.29 0.05 -1.04
CA LEU A 78 -2.96 1.20 -0.46
C LEU A 78 -4.47 1.04 -0.50
N GLY A 79 -5.12 1.28 0.61
CA GLY A 79 -6.56 1.18 0.69
C GLY A 79 -7.08 1.79 1.98
N ALA A 80 -8.39 1.83 2.12
CA ALA A 80 -9.02 2.31 3.35
C ALA A 80 -10.26 1.47 3.61
N VAL A 81 -10.32 0.88 4.79
CA VAL A 81 -11.47 0.14 5.27
C VAL A 81 -11.97 0.84 6.52
N ILE A 82 -13.17 1.39 6.45
CA ILE A 82 -13.76 2.16 7.52
C ILE A 82 -14.94 1.38 8.07
N ARG A 83 -15.00 1.21 9.39
CA ARG A 83 -16.06 0.45 10.02
C ARG A 83 -17.43 1.08 9.73
N GLY A 84 -18.35 0.24 9.27
CA GLY A 84 -19.72 0.61 9.05
C GLY A 84 -20.64 -0.05 10.07
N ALA A 85 -21.94 -0.10 9.74
CA ALA A 85 -22.96 -0.67 10.62
C ALA A 85 -23.04 -2.19 10.57
N THR A 86 -22.28 -2.86 9.67
CA THR A 86 -22.31 -4.31 9.48
C THR A 86 -20.97 -4.94 9.78
N SER A 87 -20.94 -6.29 9.83
CA SER A 87 -19.71 -7.06 10.03
C SER A 87 -18.81 -7.12 8.78
N HIS A 88 -19.21 -6.50 7.68
CA HIS A 88 -18.43 -6.47 6.44
C HIS A 88 -17.00 -5.96 6.67
N TYR A 89 -16.84 -4.94 7.52
CA TYR A 89 -15.54 -4.38 7.89
C TYR A 89 -14.56 -5.45 8.37
N ASP A 90 -15.02 -6.31 9.29
CA ASP A 90 -14.15 -7.32 9.89
C ASP A 90 -13.67 -8.34 8.85
N TYR A 91 -14.56 -8.76 7.95
CA TYR A 91 -14.20 -9.70 6.89
C TYR A 91 -13.17 -9.09 5.95
N VAL A 92 -13.37 -7.85 5.52
CA VAL A 92 -12.46 -7.18 4.60
C VAL A 92 -11.10 -6.96 5.26
N CYS A 93 -11.06 -6.50 6.50
CA CYS A 93 -9.79 -6.27 7.21
C CYS A 93 -9.01 -7.58 7.37
N ASN A 94 -9.67 -8.64 7.78
CA ASN A 94 -9.02 -9.93 7.97
C ASN A 94 -8.44 -10.49 6.68
N GLU A 95 -9.21 -10.44 5.60
CA GLU A 95 -8.77 -11.01 4.33
C GLU A 95 -7.69 -10.16 3.67
N VAL A 96 -7.76 -8.83 3.72
CA VAL A 96 -6.74 -8.00 3.08
C VAL A 96 -5.42 -8.09 3.85
N SER A 97 -5.46 -8.10 5.18
CA SER A 97 -4.26 -8.22 6.00
C SER A 97 -3.56 -9.55 5.77
N LYS A 98 -4.31 -10.63 5.82
CA LYS A 98 -3.83 -11.99 5.58
C LYS A 98 -3.32 -12.14 4.16
N GLY A 99 -4.07 -11.64 3.18
CA GLY A 99 -3.70 -11.75 1.78
C GLY A 99 -2.42 -11.04 1.44
N VAL A 100 -2.21 -9.83 1.94
CA VAL A 100 -0.96 -9.09 1.69
C VAL A 100 0.22 -9.80 2.35
N ALA A 101 0.03 -10.32 3.56
CA ALA A 101 1.07 -11.10 4.24
C ALA A 101 1.46 -12.32 3.40
N LEU A 102 0.48 -13.02 2.83
CA LEU A 102 0.73 -14.19 1.98
C LEU A 102 1.48 -13.83 0.70
N VAL A 103 1.21 -12.67 0.10
CA VAL A 103 1.94 -12.22 -1.09
C VAL A 103 3.43 -12.14 -0.79
N ASN A 104 3.80 -11.56 0.35
CA ASN A 104 5.21 -11.49 0.77
C ASN A 104 5.84 -12.90 0.86
N MET A 105 5.15 -13.81 1.50
CA MET A 105 5.68 -15.16 1.76
C MET A 105 5.72 -16.02 0.51
N GLU A 106 4.71 -15.94 -0.33
CA GLU A 106 4.62 -16.79 -1.52
C GLU A 106 5.46 -16.30 -2.69
N THR A 107 5.60 -15.00 -2.85
CA THR A 107 6.31 -14.42 -3.99
C THR A 107 7.73 -13.98 -3.65
N GLU A 108 8.03 -13.79 -2.38
CA GLU A 108 9.30 -13.27 -1.88
C GLU A 108 9.63 -11.87 -2.41
N VAL A 109 8.62 -11.17 -2.94
CA VAL A 109 8.74 -9.77 -3.33
C VAL A 109 8.20 -8.93 -2.17
N PRO A 110 8.98 -7.99 -1.63
CA PRO A 110 8.52 -7.14 -0.52
C PRO A 110 7.22 -6.44 -0.89
N THR A 111 6.20 -6.62 -0.06
CA THR A 111 4.87 -6.06 -0.30
C THR A 111 4.44 -5.32 0.95
N ALA A 112 4.39 -3.99 0.87
CA ALA A 112 4.08 -3.14 2.00
C ALA A 112 2.58 -2.98 2.20
N PHE A 113 2.15 -2.96 3.46
CA PHE A 113 0.75 -2.83 3.85
C PHE A 113 0.45 -1.40 4.25
N GLY A 114 -0.16 -0.64 3.35
CA GLY A 114 -0.59 0.73 3.59
C GLY A 114 -2.12 0.85 3.57
N VAL A 115 -2.82 -0.16 4.07
CA VAL A 115 -4.28 -0.17 4.12
C VAL A 115 -4.74 0.32 5.49
N LEU A 116 -5.50 1.42 5.50
CA LEU A 116 -6.07 1.96 6.72
C LEU A 116 -7.28 1.11 7.15
N THR A 117 -7.33 0.79 8.42
CA THR A 117 -8.45 0.06 9.02
C THR A 117 -8.91 0.86 10.22
N THR A 118 -9.92 1.70 10.04
CA THR A 118 -10.32 2.67 11.05
C THR A 118 -11.78 2.52 11.47
N GLU A 119 -12.10 3.03 12.66
CA GLU A 119 -13.46 3.00 13.19
C GLU A 119 -14.36 4.04 12.52
N ASN A 120 -13.81 5.16 12.07
CA ASN A 120 -14.57 6.23 11.44
C ASN A 120 -13.73 6.95 10.38
N ILE A 121 -14.41 7.81 9.60
CA ILE A 121 -13.76 8.53 8.50
C ILE A 121 -12.76 9.57 9.00
N GLU A 122 -12.98 10.16 10.17
CA GLU A 122 -12.06 11.15 10.74
C GLU A 122 -10.68 10.52 11.01
N GLN A 123 -10.67 9.31 11.56
CA GLN A 123 -9.42 8.58 11.78
C GLN A 123 -8.70 8.29 10.46
N ALA A 124 -9.46 7.95 9.42
CA ALA A 124 -8.87 7.70 8.11
C ALA A 124 -8.24 8.96 7.53
N VAL A 125 -8.93 10.09 7.61
CA VAL A 125 -8.42 11.38 7.13
C VAL A 125 -7.14 11.75 7.89
N GLU A 126 -7.13 11.59 9.20
CA GLU A 126 -5.96 11.90 10.01
C GLU A 126 -4.72 11.11 9.59
N ARG A 127 -4.90 9.83 9.24
CA ARG A 127 -3.81 8.94 8.84
C ARG A 127 -3.45 9.03 7.37
N ALA A 128 -4.19 9.84 6.62
CA ALA A 128 -3.93 10.08 5.20
C ALA A 128 -3.31 11.45 4.93
N GLY A 129 -2.72 12.08 5.95
CA GLY A 129 -1.91 13.26 5.76
C GLY A 129 -2.31 14.51 6.52
N THR A 130 -3.30 14.42 7.46
CA THR A 130 -3.69 15.62 8.20
C THR A 130 -3.05 15.71 9.60
N LYS A 131 -3.30 14.75 10.47
CA LYS A 131 -2.88 14.85 11.87
C LYS A 131 -1.87 13.79 12.27
N ALA A 132 -2.08 12.55 11.88
CA ALA A 132 -1.26 11.41 12.28
C ALA A 132 -0.30 10.95 11.18
N GLY A 133 0.09 11.86 10.26
CA GLY A 133 0.98 11.55 9.15
C GLY A 133 0.24 10.95 7.96
N ASN A 134 0.96 10.28 7.09
CA ASN A 134 0.41 9.65 5.90
C ASN A 134 0.87 8.20 5.83
N LYS A 135 -0.10 7.28 5.91
CA LYS A 135 0.19 5.84 5.87
C LYS A 135 0.78 5.40 4.53
N GLY A 136 0.44 6.11 3.44
CA GLY A 136 1.03 5.84 2.13
C GLY A 136 2.51 6.15 2.10
N SER A 137 2.92 7.29 2.70
CA SER A 137 4.32 7.64 2.84
C SER A 137 5.05 6.59 3.68
N ASP A 138 4.44 6.15 4.78
CA ASP A 138 5.04 5.14 5.66
C ASP A 138 5.25 3.82 4.92
N ALA A 139 4.26 3.40 4.12
CA ALA A 139 4.36 2.17 3.35
C ALA A 139 5.45 2.23 2.29
N ALA A 140 5.67 3.42 1.70
CA ALA A 140 6.70 3.61 0.67
C ALA A 140 8.11 3.63 1.26
N MET A 141 8.23 4.02 2.52
CA MET A 141 9.53 3.98 3.20
C MET A 141 10.03 2.55 3.36
#